data_b844991c495ea7d85ba46f5390da55fc
#
_entry.id   b844991c495ea7d85ba46f5390da55fc
#
_cell.length_a   1.000
_cell.length_b   1.000
_cell.length_c   1.000
_cell.angle_alpha   90.00
_cell.angle_beta   90.00
_cell.angle_gamma   90.00
#
_symmetry.space_group_name_H-M   'P 1'
#
loop_
_entity.id
_entity.type
_entity.pdbx_description
1 polymer ?
#
loop_
_entity_poly.entity_id
_entity_poly.type
_entity_poly.pdbx_seq_one_letter_code
_entity_poly.pdbx_strand_id
1 'polypeptide(L)'
;MNDNGVDRIQRIQKNPVFQDLYIKLQDAEAGRIFCKHTMEHFLDVARLMYIFCLEDGESINKDVVYATALLHDLGRYDQMTCGTPHNVAGVEIAGNVLKECGFTDDEILSIQKAIAGHRAPHGVDADKLTAYLYRADKMSRNCFSCAARAECNWPDEKKNEWIVF
;
A
#
# COMPACT_ATOMS: atom_id res chain seq x y z
N MET A 1 -1.14 -2.49 29.61
CA MET A 1 -0.95 -3.04 28.24
C MET A 1 -1.77 -2.19 27.30
N ASN A 2 -1.13 -1.40 26.45
CA ASN A 2 -1.85 -0.61 25.44
C ASN A 2 -2.21 -1.52 24.28
N ASP A 3 -3.43 -2.01 24.31
CA ASP A 3 -4.02 -3.00 23.40
C ASP A 3 -4.54 -2.37 22.08
N ASN A 4 -4.10 -1.14 21.76
CA ASN A 4 -4.78 -0.36 20.72
C ASN A 4 -4.27 -0.60 19.30
N GLY A 5 -3.06 -1.11 19.11
CA GLY A 5 -2.44 -1.19 17.77
C GLY A 5 -2.90 -2.40 16.95
N VAL A 6 -2.73 -3.57 17.50
CA VAL A 6 -3.07 -4.85 16.81
C VAL A 6 -4.57 -4.95 16.53
N ASP A 7 -5.42 -4.39 17.40
CA ASP A 7 -6.87 -4.43 17.22
C ASP A 7 -7.34 -3.62 15.99
N ARG A 8 -6.80 -2.43 15.75
CA ARG A 8 -7.21 -1.61 14.59
C ARG A 8 -6.85 -2.25 13.25
N ILE A 9 -5.69 -2.86 13.14
CA ILE A 9 -5.27 -3.58 11.91
C ILE A 9 -6.11 -4.85 11.73
N GLN A 10 -6.42 -5.56 12.80
CA GLN A 10 -7.35 -6.70 12.73
C GLN A 10 -8.76 -6.27 12.33
N ARG A 11 -9.23 -5.08 12.75
CA ARG A 11 -10.50 -4.52 12.30
C ARG A 11 -10.48 -4.22 10.80
N ILE A 12 -9.39 -3.67 10.25
CA ILE A 12 -9.25 -3.51 8.79
C ILE A 12 -9.34 -4.86 8.10
N GLN A 13 -8.57 -5.86 8.57
CA GLN A 13 -8.60 -7.21 7.98
C GLN A 13 -10.00 -7.83 7.98
N LYS A 14 -10.82 -7.56 9.01
CA LYS A 14 -12.18 -8.09 9.15
C LYS A 14 -13.25 -7.17 8.55
N ASN A 15 -12.89 -5.99 8.10
CA ASN A 15 -13.84 -5.03 7.53
C ASN A 15 -14.47 -5.59 6.25
N PRO A 16 -15.80 -5.63 6.12
CA PRO A 16 -16.46 -6.22 4.97
C PRO A 16 -16.09 -5.56 3.64
N VAL A 17 -15.90 -4.22 3.64
CA VAL A 17 -15.53 -3.47 2.44
C VAL A 17 -14.11 -3.84 2.01
N PHE A 18 -13.17 -3.92 2.97
CA PHE A 18 -11.80 -4.36 2.71
C PHE A 18 -11.77 -5.78 2.12
N GLN A 19 -12.48 -6.73 2.74
CA GLN A 19 -12.51 -8.12 2.29
C GLN A 19 -13.12 -8.26 0.89
N ASP A 20 -14.25 -7.62 0.64
CA ASP A 20 -14.93 -7.67 -0.67
C ASP A 20 -14.04 -7.10 -1.78
N LEU A 21 -13.45 -5.92 -1.57
CA LEU A 21 -12.57 -5.30 -2.56
C LEU A 21 -11.28 -6.09 -2.77
N TYR A 22 -10.71 -6.66 -1.70
CA TYR A 22 -9.53 -7.50 -1.81
C TYR A 22 -9.81 -8.76 -2.64
N ILE A 23 -10.93 -9.46 -2.39
CA ILE A 23 -11.33 -10.65 -3.17
C ILE A 23 -11.54 -10.27 -4.64
N LYS A 24 -12.28 -9.20 -4.91
CA LYS A 24 -12.50 -8.71 -6.28
C LYS A 24 -11.19 -8.37 -7.00
N LEU A 25 -10.24 -7.78 -6.28
CA LEU A 25 -8.91 -7.48 -6.83
C LEU A 25 -8.15 -8.77 -7.19
N GLN A 26 -8.16 -9.79 -6.30
CA GLN A 26 -7.52 -11.07 -6.57
C GLN A 26 -8.14 -11.76 -7.80
N ASP A 27 -9.46 -11.77 -7.91
CA ASP A 27 -10.17 -12.35 -9.04
C ASP A 27 -9.86 -11.63 -10.36
N ALA A 28 -9.85 -10.30 -10.33
CA ALA A 28 -9.52 -9.48 -11.50
C ALA A 28 -8.06 -9.66 -11.96
N GLU A 29 -7.15 -9.96 -11.04
CA GLU A 29 -5.74 -10.22 -11.35
C GLU A 29 -5.40 -11.70 -11.51
N ALA A 30 -6.37 -12.62 -11.50
CA ALA A 30 -6.10 -14.07 -11.56
C ALA A 30 -5.24 -14.47 -12.77
N GLY A 31 -5.53 -13.92 -13.95
CA GLY A 31 -4.79 -14.15 -15.20
C GLY A 31 -3.57 -13.24 -15.41
N ARG A 32 -3.27 -12.34 -14.49
CA ARG A 32 -2.16 -11.40 -14.63
C ARG A 32 -0.82 -12.12 -14.40
N ILE A 33 0.11 -11.98 -15.35
CA ILE A 33 1.47 -12.56 -15.26
C ILE A 33 2.47 -11.63 -14.57
N PHE A 34 2.20 -10.32 -14.52
CA PHE A 34 3.05 -9.31 -13.87
C PHE A 34 2.79 -9.22 -12.37
N CYS A 35 3.46 -8.29 -11.71
CA CYS A 35 3.29 -8.05 -10.27
C CYS A 35 1.83 -7.96 -9.86
N LYS A 36 1.41 -8.85 -8.97
CA LYS A 36 0.07 -8.88 -8.41
C LYS A 36 0.03 -8.10 -7.09
N HIS A 37 -1.17 -7.65 -6.72
CA HIS A 37 -1.40 -6.90 -5.49
C HIS A 37 -1.99 -7.85 -4.43
N THR A 38 -1.17 -8.85 -4.05
CA THR A 38 -1.52 -9.88 -3.07
C THR A 38 -1.32 -9.38 -1.63
N MET A 39 -1.78 -10.16 -0.65
CA MET A 39 -1.54 -9.84 0.77
C MET A 39 -0.05 -9.85 1.11
N GLU A 40 0.74 -10.73 0.50
CA GLU A 40 2.19 -10.75 0.65
C GLU A 40 2.78 -9.39 0.23
N HIS A 41 2.36 -8.86 -0.92
CA HIS A 41 2.81 -7.54 -1.36
C HIS A 41 2.41 -6.44 -0.37
N PHE A 42 1.16 -6.41 0.09
CA PHE A 42 0.69 -5.41 1.06
C PHE A 42 1.48 -5.46 2.37
N LEU A 43 1.77 -6.67 2.85
CA LEU A 43 2.56 -6.86 4.08
C LEU A 43 4.04 -6.53 3.88
N ASP A 44 4.61 -6.81 2.72
CA ASP A 44 6.00 -6.43 2.41
C ASP A 44 6.14 -4.91 2.35
N VAL A 45 5.19 -4.22 1.71
CA VAL A 45 5.12 -2.75 1.73
C VAL A 45 5.03 -2.22 3.16
N ALA A 46 4.14 -2.77 3.99
CA ALA A 46 3.98 -2.35 5.38
C ALA A 46 5.27 -2.52 6.20
N ARG A 47 5.93 -3.67 6.06
CA ARG A 47 7.18 -3.98 6.77
C ARG A 47 8.32 -3.06 6.34
N LEU A 48 8.49 -2.82 5.04
CA LEU A 48 9.49 -1.90 4.51
C LEU A 48 9.24 -0.46 4.98
N MET A 49 8.00 0.02 4.88
CA MET A 49 7.65 1.35 5.40
C MET A 49 8.01 1.49 6.88
N TYR A 50 7.71 0.47 7.69
CA TYR A 50 8.01 0.51 9.12
C TYR A 50 9.51 0.44 9.40
N ILE A 51 10.28 -0.32 8.62
CA ILE A 51 11.75 -0.32 8.68
C ILE A 51 12.28 1.09 8.41
N PHE A 52 11.81 1.76 7.36
CA PHE A 52 12.23 3.14 7.05
C PHE A 52 11.91 4.12 8.18
N CYS A 53 10.72 3.99 8.82
CA CYS A 53 10.40 4.80 9.99
C CYS A 53 11.40 4.60 11.13
N LEU A 54 11.79 3.35 11.39
CA LEU A 54 12.74 3.03 12.46
C LEU A 54 14.16 3.53 12.14
N GLU A 55 14.61 3.36 10.90
CA GLU A 55 15.93 3.80 10.44
C GLU A 55 16.07 5.33 10.47
N ASP A 56 15.03 6.05 10.07
CA ASP A 56 15.00 7.51 10.07
C ASP A 56 14.68 8.10 11.46
N GLY A 57 14.36 7.28 12.46
CA GLY A 57 13.97 7.74 13.80
C GLY A 57 12.62 8.46 13.84
N GLU A 58 11.73 8.18 12.90
CA GLU A 58 10.41 8.80 12.82
C GLU A 58 9.41 8.15 13.80
N SER A 59 8.59 9.00 14.44
CA SER A 59 7.59 8.55 15.42
C SER A 59 6.20 8.37 14.82
N ILE A 60 6.12 7.75 13.63
CA ILE A 60 4.82 7.44 13.00
C ILE A 60 4.23 6.20 13.66
N ASN A 61 2.95 6.27 14.03
CA ASN A 61 2.25 5.15 14.65
C ASN A 61 2.28 3.94 13.70
N LYS A 62 2.68 2.78 14.23
CA LYS A 62 2.77 1.53 13.47
C LYS A 62 1.45 1.17 12.76
N ASP A 63 0.31 1.42 13.40
CA ASP A 63 -1.00 1.15 12.80
C ASP A 63 -1.26 2.02 11.58
N VAL A 64 -0.84 3.30 11.62
CA VAL A 64 -0.95 4.21 10.50
C VAL A 64 -0.13 3.72 9.32
N VAL A 65 1.09 3.24 9.58
CA VAL A 65 1.97 2.66 8.55
C VAL A 65 1.34 1.43 7.91
N TYR A 66 0.88 0.47 8.72
CA TYR A 66 0.27 -0.76 8.23
C TYR A 66 -1.06 -0.51 7.52
N ALA A 67 -1.90 0.37 8.05
CA ALA A 67 -3.16 0.74 7.41
C ALA A 67 -2.93 1.38 6.03
N THR A 68 -1.94 2.26 5.92
CA THR A 68 -1.55 2.88 4.65
C THR A 68 -1.18 1.81 3.61
N ALA A 69 -0.33 0.86 3.98
CA ALA A 69 0.10 -0.20 3.09
C ALA A 69 -1.03 -1.16 2.69
N LEU A 70 -1.91 -1.53 3.63
CA LEU A 70 -3.03 -2.44 3.34
C LEU A 70 -4.07 -1.82 2.38
N LEU A 71 -4.21 -0.50 2.39
CA LEU A 71 -5.27 0.18 1.65
C LEU A 71 -4.80 0.82 0.34
N HIS A 72 -3.48 0.98 0.13
CA HIS A 72 -2.95 1.83 -0.95
C HIS A 72 -3.36 1.42 -2.36
N ASP A 73 -3.51 0.14 -2.60
CA ASP A 73 -3.78 -0.42 -3.93
C ASP A 73 -5.18 -1.05 -4.08
N LEU A 74 -6.08 -0.96 -3.07
CA LEU A 74 -7.44 -1.48 -3.19
C LEU A 74 -8.24 -0.81 -4.31
N GLY A 75 -7.97 0.44 -4.61
CA GLY A 75 -8.60 1.17 -5.72
C GLY A 75 -8.24 0.64 -7.12
N ARG A 76 -7.31 -0.34 -7.22
CA ARG A 76 -6.96 -0.95 -8.51
C ARG A 76 -8.11 -1.71 -9.15
N TYR A 77 -8.99 -2.29 -8.35
CA TYR A 77 -10.19 -2.91 -8.88
C TYR A 77 -11.05 -1.88 -9.65
N ASP A 78 -11.28 -0.70 -9.07
CA ASP A 78 -12.02 0.38 -9.74
C ASP A 78 -11.29 0.90 -10.98
N GLN A 79 -9.97 0.97 -10.94
CA GLN A 79 -9.19 1.35 -12.13
C GLN A 79 -9.38 0.34 -13.27
N MET A 80 -9.44 -0.94 -12.99
CA MET A 80 -9.64 -1.99 -14.00
C MET A 80 -11.07 -2.04 -14.53
N THR A 81 -12.06 -1.75 -13.71
CA THR A 81 -13.49 -1.90 -14.05
C THR A 81 -14.14 -0.61 -14.51
N CYS A 82 -13.78 0.53 -13.94
CA CYS A 82 -14.41 1.83 -14.17
C CYS A 82 -13.45 2.86 -14.77
N GLY A 83 -12.14 2.58 -14.84
CA GLY A 83 -11.12 3.51 -15.34
C GLY A 83 -10.74 4.62 -14.35
N THR A 84 -11.30 4.64 -13.15
CA THR A 84 -10.93 5.62 -12.10
C THR A 84 -9.50 5.34 -11.63
N PRO A 85 -8.58 6.33 -11.62
CA PRO A 85 -7.23 6.10 -11.14
C PRO A 85 -7.22 5.51 -9.72
N HIS A 86 -6.47 4.44 -9.50
CA HIS A 86 -6.53 3.68 -8.23
C HIS A 86 -6.18 4.51 -6.99
N ASN A 87 -5.29 5.49 -7.13
CA ASN A 87 -4.94 6.40 -6.05
C ASN A 87 -6.09 7.37 -5.70
N VAL A 88 -6.98 7.66 -6.65
CA VAL A 88 -8.19 8.49 -6.42
C VAL A 88 -9.26 7.62 -5.74
N ALA A 89 -9.60 6.48 -6.32
CA ALA A 89 -10.56 5.54 -5.72
C ALA A 89 -10.10 5.08 -4.32
N GLY A 90 -8.82 4.83 -4.15
CA GLY A 90 -8.23 4.40 -2.88
C GLY A 90 -8.40 5.40 -1.73
N VAL A 91 -8.44 6.70 -2.03
CA VAL A 91 -8.67 7.75 -1.01
C VAL A 91 -10.06 7.60 -0.37
N GLU A 92 -11.10 7.42 -1.17
CA GLU A 92 -12.47 7.26 -0.68
C GLU A 92 -12.63 5.94 0.09
N ILE A 93 -12.12 4.84 -0.48
CA ILE A 93 -12.13 3.51 0.15
C ILE A 93 -11.44 3.57 1.52
N ALA A 94 -10.25 4.15 1.59
CA ALA A 94 -9.49 4.28 2.83
C ALA A 94 -10.26 5.08 3.88
N GLY A 95 -10.85 6.22 3.51
CA GLY A 95 -11.64 7.04 4.44
C GLY A 95 -12.78 6.27 5.10
N ASN A 96 -13.52 5.52 4.30
CA ASN A 96 -14.66 4.73 4.80
C ASN A 96 -14.20 3.59 5.74
N VAL A 97 -13.22 2.79 5.32
CA VAL A 97 -12.70 1.67 6.12
C VAL A 97 -12.06 2.14 7.43
N LEU A 98 -11.22 3.17 7.38
CA LEU A 98 -10.47 3.65 8.55
C LEU A 98 -11.39 4.23 9.62
N LYS A 99 -12.44 4.95 9.22
CA LYS A 99 -13.43 5.51 10.14
C LYS A 99 -14.12 4.42 10.96
N GLU A 100 -14.49 3.32 10.31
CA GLU A 100 -15.11 2.16 10.98
C GLU A 100 -14.10 1.41 11.87
N CYS A 101 -12.81 1.49 11.57
CA CYS A 101 -11.75 0.80 12.30
C CYS A 101 -11.17 1.58 13.48
N GLY A 102 -11.68 2.81 13.75
CA GLY A 102 -11.30 3.60 14.92
C GLY A 102 -10.02 4.42 14.75
N PHE A 103 -9.70 4.82 13.53
CA PHE A 103 -8.67 5.82 13.25
C PHE A 103 -9.23 7.23 13.47
N THR A 104 -8.37 8.14 13.93
CA THR A 104 -8.74 9.55 14.09
C THR A 104 -8.80 10.27 12.74
N ASP A 105 -9.49 11.42 12.68
CA ASP A 105 -9.59 12.20 11.45
C ASP A 105 -8.21 12.64 10.92
N ASP A 106 -7.27 12.98 11.80
CA ASP A 106 -5.89 13.34 11.42
C ASP A 106 -5.13 12.16 10.83
N GLU A 107 -5.26 10.96 11.43
CA GLU A 107 -4.66 9.73 10.90
C GLU A 107 -5.26 9.39 9.53
N ILE A 108 -6.57 9.47 9.39
CA ILE A 108 -7.29 9.22 8.13
C ILE A 108 -6.79 10.17 7.04
N LEU A 109 -6.72 11.47 7.35
CA LEU A 109 -6.24 12.47 6.40
C LEU A 109 -4.79 12.21 5.95
N SER A 110 -3.92 11.85 6.90
CA SER A 110 -2.53 11.50 6.62
C SER A 110 -2.42 10.28 5.70
N ILE A 111 -3.18 9.21 5.97
CA ILE A 111 -3.22 7.99 5.15
C ILE A 111 -3.77 8.29 3.76
N GLN A 112 -4.87 9.03 3.67
CA GLN A 112 -5.47 9.42 2.39
C GLN A 112 -4.50 10.23 1.54
N LYS A 113 -3.75 11.16 2.14
CA LYS A 113 -2.73 11.94 1.46
C LYS A 113 -1.61 11.06 0.90
N ALA A 114 -1.14 10.10 1.69
CA ALA A 114 -0.14 9.14 1.24
C ALA A 114 -0.63 8.30 0.06
N ILE A 115 -1.87 7.79 0.13
CA ILE A 115 -2.50 7.01 -0.95
C ILE A 115 -2.66 7.87 -2.21
N ALA A 116 -3.11 9.12 -2.09
CA ALA A 116 -3.26 10.02 -3.23
C ALA A 116 -1.93 10.27 -3.94
N GLY A 117 -0.84 10.39 -3.17
CA GLY A 117 0.48 10.79 -3.67
C GLY A 117 1.39 9.66 -4.14
N HIS A 118 1.12 8.39 -3.83
CA HIS A 118 2.10 7.29 -3.96
C HIS A 118 2.52 6.92 -5.40
N ARG A 119 1.88 7.48 -6.42
CA ARG A 119 2.20 7.17 -7.82
C ARG A 119 3.39 7.94 -8.40
N ALA A 120 3.70 9.09 -7.85
CA ALA A 120 4.73 9.97 -8.39
C ALA A 120 5.97 9.98 -7.49
N PRO A 121 7.18 10.12 -8.07
CA PRO A 121 8.36 10.41 -7.28
C PRO A 121 8.16 11.72 -6.53
N HIS A 122 8.52 11.74 -5.26
CA HIS A 122 8.37 12.92 -4.42
C HIS A 122 9.70 13.62 -4.23
N GLY A 123 9.69 14.95 -4.28
CA GLY A 123 10.82 15.77 -3.87
C GLY A 123 11.01 15.77 -2.35
N VAL A 124 12.01 16.49 -1.88
CA VAL A 124 12.38 16.62 -0.46
C VAL A 124 11.26 17.12 0.45
N ASP A 125 10.23 17.75 -0.10
CA ASP A 125 9.11 18.34 0.65
C ASP A 125 7.91 17.40 0.84
N ALA A 126 8.00 16.14 0.35
CA ALA A 126 6.94 15.15 0.60
C ALA A 126 6.90 14.79 2.09
N ASP A 127 5.69 14.63 2.63
CA ASP A 127 5.57 14.06 3.97
C ASP A 127 6.16 12.64 3.99
N LYS A 128 6.68 12.25 5.15
CA LYS A 128 7.41 10.98 5.32
C LYS A 128 6.56 9.75 4.98
N LEU A 129 5.28 9.73 5.38
CA LEU A 129 4.41 8.59 5.12
C LEU A 129 4.22 8.36 3.62
N THR A 130 4.01 9.43 2.85
CA THR A 130 3.90 9.38 1.38
C THR A 130 5.19 8.91 0.73
N ALA A 131 6.33 9.45 1.17
CA ALA A 131 7.65 9.07 0.65
C ALA A 131 7.97 7.59 0.95
N TYR A 132 7.67 7.12 2.16
CA TYR A 132 7.87 5.72 2.54
C TYR A 132 6.97 4.77 1.75
N LEU A 133 5.70 5.12 1.54
CA LEU A 133 4.80 4.31 0.74
C LEU A 133 5.32 4.17 -0.69
N TYR A 134 5.69 5.28 -1.35
CA TYR A 134 6.24 5.25 -2.70
C TYR A 134 7.49 4.36 -2.78
N ARG A 135 8.44 4.55 -1.86
CA ARG A 135 9.70 3.78 -1.82
C ARG A 135 9.42 2.31 -1.57
N ALA A 136 8.63 1.97 -0.55
CA ALA A 136 8.33 0.60 -0.16
C ALA A 136 7.58 -0.18 -1.26
N ASP A 137 6.59 0.43 -1.90
CA ASP A 137 5.86 -0.18 -3.01
C ASP A 137 6.82 -0.60 -4.15
N LYS A 138 7.81 0.22 -4.49
CA LYS A 138 8.80 -0.13 -5.51
C LYS A 138 9.82 -1.18 -5.02
N MET A 139 10.32 -1.04 -3.79
CA MET A 139 11.32 -1.94 -3.23
C MET A 139 10.78 -3.32 -2.89
N SER A 140 9.48 -3.48 -2.66
CA SER A 140 8.86 -4.78 -2.38
C SER A 140 8.88 -5.76 -3.55
N ARG A 141 9.23 -5.33 -4.75
CA ARG A 141 9.21 -6.15 -5.96
C ARG A 141 10.53 -6.88 -6.15
N ASN A 142 10.52 -8.21 -6.15
CA ASN A 142 11.69 -9.06 -6.32
C ASN A 142 11.91 -9.37 -7.82
N CYS A 143 12.25 -8.34 -8.61
CA CYS A 143 12.39 -8.48 -10.07
C CYS A 143 13.47 -9.46 -10.48
N PHE A 144 14.54 -9.59 -9.69
CA PHE A 144 15.66 -10.53 -9.93
C PHE A 144 15.21 -12.00 -9.93
N SER A 145 14.09 -12.34 -9.31
CA SER A 145 13.53 -13.72 -9.27
C SER A 145 12.16 -13.83 -9.94
N CYS A 146 11.73 -12.80 -10.68
CA CYS A 146 10.41 -12.78 -11.29
C CYS A 146 10.36 -13.61 -12.57
N ALA A 147 9.41 -14.57 -12.65
CA ALA A 147 9.22 -15.41 -13.82
C ALA A 147 8.80 -14.61 -15.09
N ALA A 148 8.12 -13.48 -14.91
CA ALA A 148 7.67 -12.60 -16.00
C ALA A 148 8.66 -11.45 -16.29
N ARG A 149 9.92 -11.55 -15.83
CA ARG A 149 10.89 -10.46 -15.98
C ARG A 149 11.14 -10.07 -17.43
N ALA A 150 11.20 -11.05 -18.33
CA ALA A 150 11.48 -10.82 -19.76
C ALA A 150 10.35 -10.08 -20.47
N GLU A 151 9.10 -10.32 -20.08
CA GLU A 151 7.90 -9.70 -20.65
C GLU A 151 7.50 -8.40 -19.94
N CYS A 152 8.19 -8.08 -18.82
CA CYS A 152 7.84 -6.93 -17.99
C CYS A 152 8.13 -5.61 -18.71
N ASN A 153 7.10 -4.75 -18.80
CA ASN A 153 7.16 -3.44 -19.44
C ASN A 153 7.80 -2.34 -18.58
N TRP A 154 8.23 -2.65 -17.35
CA TRP A 154 9.00 -1.70 -16.56
C TRP A 154 10.37 -1.49 -17.20
N PRO A 155 10.85 -0.24 -17.29
CA PRO A 155 12.21 0.02 -17.74
C PRO A 155 13.22 -0.60 -16.76
N ASP A 156 14.39 -1.01 -17.27
CA ASP A 156 15.34 -1.78 -16.48
C ASP A 156 15.83 -1.04 -15.23
N GLU A 157 15.95 0.28 -15.30
CA GLU A 157 16.33 1.12 -14.17
C GLU A 157 15.31 1.14 -13.02
N LYS A 158 14.08 0.67 -13.26
CA LYS A 158 13.03 0.51 -12.23
C LYS A 158 12.92 -0.91 -11.68
N LYS A 159 13.59 -1.86 -12.30
CA LYS A 159 13.58 -3.26 -11.85
C LYS A 159 14.59 -3.45 -10.73
N ASN A 160 14.18 -4.14 -9.67
CA ASN A 160 15.08 -4.50 -8.58
C ASN A 160 15.89 -5.73 -9.00
N GLU A 161 17.10 -5.52 -9.53
CA GLU A 161 17.99 -6.59 -10.00
C GLU A 161 18.76 -7.25 -8.84
N TRP A 162 18.74 -6.66 -7.66
CA TRP A 162 19.41 -7.12 -6.47
C TRP A 162 18.47 -7.13 -5.27
N ILE A 163 18.85 -7.84 -4.21
CA ILE A 163 18.13 -7.74 -2.94
C ILE A 163 18.20 -6.30 -2.45
N VAL A 164 17.04 -5.71 -2.19
CA VAL A 164 16.87 -4.35 -1.67
C VAL A 164 16.42 -4.46 -0.23
N PHE A 165 17.06 -3.70 0.65
CA PHE A 165 16.81 -3.71 2.09
C PHE A 165 17.00 -2.31 2.69
#